data_a91fd027a967c2079935dcaab58c4a74
#
_entry.id   a91fd027a967c2079935dcaab58c4a74
#
_cell.length_a   1.000
_cell.length_b   1.000
_cell.length_c   1.000
_cell.angle_alpha   90.00
_cell.angle_beta   90.00
_cell.angle_gamma   90.00
#
_symmetry.space_group_name_H-M   'P 1'
#
loop_
_entity.id
_entity.type
_entity.pdbx_description
1 polymer ?
#
loop_
_entity_poly.entity_id
_entity_poly.type
_entity_poly.pdbx_seq_one_letter_code
_entity_poly.pdbx_strand_id
1 'polypeptide(L)'
;MTELVLVAQETTLYGKDLTGKKELPTLLKELCGVEGIEWIRLLYCYPEEITDELIRTIKEEEKVVNYIDMPIQHCSDGILKRMGRRTSKHDIETIIAKLRKEIPDMAIRTTLITGFPGETEEQHEELKEFVRQQIGRASCRERVFRAV
;
A
#
# COMPACT_ATOMS: atom_id res chain seq x y z
N MET A 1 -19.27 13.67 10.74
CA MET A 1 -17.83 13.41 10.44
C MET A 1 -17.75 13.08 8.97
N THR A 2 -16.94 13.78 8.22
CA THR A 2 -16.95 13.67 6.75
C THR A 2 -16.02 12.56 6.24
N GLU A 3 -14.85 12.42 6.84
CA GLU A 3 -13.87 11.40 6.44
C GLU A 3 -13.45 10.55 7.63
N LEU A 4 -13.41 9.23 7.41
CA LEU A 4 -12.88 8.23 8.34
C LEU A 4 -11.59 7.65 7.76
N VAL A 5 -10.50 7.76 8.50
CA VAL A 5 -9.20 7.20 8.10
C VAL A 5 -8.89 5.99 8.96
N LEU A 6 -8.79 4.81 8.36
CA LEU A 6 -8.44 3.57 9.04
C LEU A 6 -6.92 3.42 9.06
N VAL A 7 -6.36 3.30 10.25
CA VAL A 7 -4.91 3.25 10.48
C VAL A 7 -4.56 2.15 11.47
N ALA A 8 -3.63 1.29 11.09
CA ALA A 8 -2.99 0.31 11.95
C ALA A 8 -1.53 0.12 11.50
N GLN A 9 -0.74 -0.71 12.18
CA GLN A 9 0.59 -1.10 11.68
C GLN A 9 0.47 -1.86 10.35
N GLU A 10 -0.61 -2.65 10.20
CA GLU A 10 -0.99 -3.40 9.02
C GLU A 10 -2.52 -3.48 8.98
N THR A 11 -3.15 -2.58 8.25
CA THR A 11 -4.62 -2.44 8.22
C THR A 11 -5.30 -3.62 7.54
N THR A 12 -4.65 -4.24 6.54
CA THR A 12 -5.22 -5.36 5.78
C THR A 12 -5.35 -6.66 6.59
N LEU A 13 -4.70 -6.74 7.76
CA LEU A 13 -4.81 -7.89 8.67
C LEU A 13 -5.93 -7.75 9.71
N TYR A 14 -6.77 -6.70 9.63
CA TYR A 14 -7.87 -6.53 10.57
C TYR A 14 -8.70 -7.80 10.75
N GLY A 15 -8.97 -8.17 12.00
CA GLY A 15 -9.75 -9.35 12.40
C GLY A 15 -8.97 -10.66 12.45
N LYS A 16 -7.78 -10.74 11.85
CA LYS A 16 -7.00 -11.99 11.76
C LYS A 16 -6.60 -12.56 13.11
N ASP A 17 -6.31 -11.72 14.08
CA ASP A 17 -5.96 -12.07 15.45
C ASP A 17 -7.16 -12.62 16.26
N LEU A 18 -8.38 -12.17 15.93
CA LEU A 18 -9.61 -12.56 16.63
C LEU A 18 -10.28 -13.79 16.00
N THR A 19 -10.37 -13.83 14.68
CA THR A 19 -11.16 -14.84 13.95
C THR A 19 -10.33 -15.74 13.07
N GLY A 20 -9.04 -15.45 12.89
CA GLY A 20 -8.15 -16.12 11.94
C GLY A 20 -8.34 -15.70 10.49
N LYS A 21 -9.28 -14.77 10.20
CA LYS A 21 -9.62 -14.30 8.86
C LYS A 21 -9.33 -12.80 8.71
N LYS A 22 -9.04 -12.37 7.49
CA LYS A 22 -8.93 -10.96 7.15
C LYS A 22 -10.33 -10.38 6.96
N GLU A 23 -10.79 -9.56 7.88
CA GLU A 23 -12.17 -9.05 7.91
C GLU A 23 -12.28 -7.57 7.52
N LEU A 24 -11.20 -6.97 7.01
CA LEU A 24 -11.24 -5.58 6.55
C LEU A 24 -12.34 -5.33 5.50
N PRO A 25 -12.59 -6.21 4.51
CA PRO A 25 -13.70 -6.02 3.57
C PRO A 25 -15.07 -5.96 4.25
N THR A 26 -15.31 -6.80 5.25
CA THR A 26 -16.56 -6.80 6.03
C THR A 26 -16.69 -5.50 6.84
N LEU A 27 -15.63 -5.09 7.53
CA LEU A 27 -15.60 -3.82 8.26
C LEU A 27 -15.92 -2.63 7.37
N LEU A 28 -15.34 -2.57 6.17
CA LEU A 28 -15.59 -1.48 5.21
C LEU A 28 -17.06 -1.40 4.83
N LYS A 29 -17.73 -2.53 4.54
CA LYS A 29 -19.14 -2.59 4.21
C LYS A 29 -20.02 -2.09 5.37
N GLU A 30 -19.70 -2.51 6.59
CA GLU A 30 -20.41 -2.05 7.79
C GLU A 30 -20.26 -0.54 8.02
N LEU A 31 -19.03 -0.01 7.86
CA LEU A 31 -18.74 1.40 8.00
C LEU A 31 -19.42 2.26 6.91
N CYS A 32 -19.60 1.73 5.71
CA CYS A 32 -20.35 2.40 4.65
C CYS A 32 -21.84 2.60 5.02
N GLY A 33 -22.40 1.74 5.89
CA GLY A 33 -23.75 1.88 6.43
C GLY A 33 -23.90 2.96 7.50
N VAL A 34 -22.81 3.50 8.04
CA VAL A 34 -22.87 4.50 9.11
C VAL A 34 -23.22 5.88 8.54
N GLU A 35 -24.24 6.52 9.16
CA GLU A 35 -24.65 7.88 8.79
C GLU A 35 -23.59 8.93 9.16
N GLY A 36 -23.42 9.94 8.31
CA GLY A 36 -22.49 11.05 8.53
C GLY A 36 -21.02 10.71 8.18
N ILE A 37 -20.72 9.51 7.70
CA ILE A 37 -19.46 9.19 7.04
C ILE A 37 -19.68 9.28 5.53
N GLU A 38 -18.88 10.11 4.87
CA GLU A 38 -18.92 10.31 3.42
C GLU A 38 -17.75 9.61 2.73
N TRP A 39 -16.58 9.61 3.35
CA TRP A 39 -15.36 8.99 2.81
C TRP A 39 -14.67 8.09 3.82
N ILE A 40 -14.15 6.96 3.34
CA ILE A 40 -13.34 6.01 4.12
C ILE A 40 -12.02 5.82 3.39
N ARG A 41 -10.92 6.07 4.09
CA ARG A 41 -9.55 5.97 3.56
C ARG A 41 -8.74 4.91 4.28
N LEU A 42 -8.00 4.10 3.53
CA LEU A 42 -7.11 3.08 4.05
C LEU A 42 -5.66 3.56 4.06
N LEU A 43 -4.98 3.40 5.19
CA LEU A 43 -3.54 3.61 5.33
C LEU A 43 -2.84 2.31 5.78
N TYR A 44 -1.55 2.17 5.43
CA TYR A 44 -0.69 1.04 5.81
C TYR A 44 -1.24 -0.32 5.37
N CYS A 45 -1.31 -0.52 4.05
CA CYS A 45 -1.70 -1.78 3.43
C CYS A 45 -0.46 -2.47 2.83
N TYR A 46 -0.05 -3.61 3.34
CA TYR A 46 1.08 -4.34 2.76
C TYR A 46 0.69 -5.02 1.45
N PRO A 47 1.55 -4.94 0.41
CA PRO A 47 1.26 -5.51 -0.91
C PRO A 47 0.79 -6.96 -0.87
N GLU A 48 1.51 -7.79 -0.10
CA GLU A 48 1.26 -9.23 0.04
C GLU A 48 -0.05 -9.58 0.76
N GLU A 49 -0.64 -8.62 1.45
CA GLU A 49 -1.86 -8.83 2.24
C GLU A 49 -3.13 -8.32 1.54
N ILE A 50 -2.99 -7.62 0.40
CA ILE A 50 -4.10 -7.11 -0.39
C ILE A 50 -4.77 -8.28 -1.13
N THR A 51 -6.03 -8.56 -0.80
CA THR A 51 -6.83 -9.64 -1.39
C THR A 51 -7.72 -9.14 -2.52
N ASP A 52 -8.17 -10.07 -3.38
CA ASP A 52 -9.14 -9.78 -4.43
C ASP A 52 -10.46 -9.26 -3.87
N GLU A 53 -10.86 -9.78 -2.70
CA GLU A 53 -12.04 -9.33 -1.99
C GLU A 53 -11.91 -7.87 -1.54
N LEU A 54 -10.74 -7.47 -1.01
CA LEU A 54 -10.49 -6.09 -0.63
C LEU A 54 -10.54 -5.16 -1.84
N ILE A 55 -9.91 -5.54 -2.96
CA ILE A 55 -9.94 -4.75 -4.20
C ILE A 55 -11.38 -4.57 -4.69
N ARG A 56 -12.16 -5.65 -4.66
CA ARG A 56 -13.59 -5.62 -5.04
C ARG A 56 -14.38 -4.70 -4.13
N THR A 57 -14.18 -4.79 -2.82
CA THR A 57 -14.88 -3.94 -1.84
C THR A 57 -14.54 -2.46 -2.06
N ILE A 58 -13.27 -2.10 -2.28
CA ILE A 58 -12.90 -0.72 -2.61
C ILE A 58 -13.60 -0.24 -3.88
N LYS A 59 -13.71 -1.11 -4.89
CA LYS A 59 -14.36 -0.80 -6.17
C LYS A 59 -15.88 -0.61 -6.07
N GLU A 60 -16.53 -1.41 -5.23
CA GLU A 60 -18.00 -1.49 -5.14
C GLU A 60 -18.59 -0.49 -4.14
N GLU A 61 -17.85 -0.13 -3.10
CA GLU A 61 -18.33 0.74 -2.02
C GLU A 61 -18.01 2.22 -2.31
N GLU A 62 -19.02 2.99 -2.66
CA GLU A 62 -18.88 4.41 -3.08
C GLU A 62 -18.21 5.32 -2.02
N LYS A 63 -18.36 4.99 -0.73
CA LYS A 63 -17.73 5.75 0.36
C LYS A 63 -16.26 5.42 0.54
N VAL A 64 -15.80 4.27 0.06
CA VAL A 64 -14.37 3.90 0.12
C VAL A 64 -13.65 4.60 -1.03
N VAL A 65 -12.77 5.53 -0.70
CA VAL A 65 -12.03 6.29 -1.71
C VAL A 65 -11.10 5.39 -2.54
N ASN A 66 -10.99 5.65 -3.84
CA ASN A 66 -10.07 4.97 -4.75
C ASN A 66 -8.61 5.37 -4.45
N TYR A 67 -8.18 5.05 -3.25
CA TYR A 67 -6.86 5.38 -2.71
C TYR A 67 -6.33 4.25 -1.84
N ILE A 68 -5.07 3.93 -2.00
CA ILE A 68 -4.37 2.97 -1.14
C ILE A 68 -2.99 3.49 -0.75
N ASP A 69 -2.66 3.43 0.54
CA ASP A 69 -1.32 3.67 1.03
C ASP A 69 -0.62 2.33 1.23
N MET A 70 0.33 2.05 0.35
CA MET A 70 1.02 0.77 0.23
C MET A 70 2.54 0.96 0.33
N PRO A 71 3.12 0.97 1.55
CA PRO A 71 4.55 1.19 1.76
C PRO A 71 5.38 0.00 1.27
N ILE A 72 5.93 0.08 0.06
CA ILE A 72 6.75 -1.00 -0.53
C ILE A 72 8.20 -0.99 -0.05
N GLN A 73 8.69 0.13 0.44
CA GLN A 73 10.03 0.41 0.97
C GLN A 73 11.15 0.40 -0.09
N HIS A 74 11.20 -0.58 -0.97
CA HIS A 74 12.16 -0.69 -2.08
C HIS A 74 11.58 -1.61 -3.18
N CYS A 75 12.23 -1.64 -4.36
CA CYS A 75 11.85 -2.56 -5.44
C CYS A 75 12.91 -3.64 -5.73
N SER A 76 14.16 -3.45 -5.31
CA SER A 76 15.20 -4.48 -5.50
C SER A 76 15.00 -5.64 -4.54
N ASP A 77 14.91 -6.88 -5.06
CA ASP A 77 14.69 -8.09 -4.26
C ASP A 77 15.78 -8.31 -3.22
N GLY A 78 17.04 -7.95 -3.54
CA GLY A 78 18.17 -8.03 -2.62
C GLY A 78 18.00 -7.11 -1.40
N ILE A 79 17.48 -5.90 -1.62
CA ILE A 79 17.21 -4.93 -0.54
C ILE A 79 15.96 -5.36 0.24
N LEU A 80 14.88 -5.73 -0.43
CA LEU A 80 13.65 -6.20 0.20
C LEU A 80 13.92 -7.37 1.16
N LYS A 81 14.72 -8.34 0.73
CA LYS A 81 15.14 -9.47 1.57
C LYS A 81 15.92 -9.03 2.81
N ARG A 82 16.85 -8.06 2.65
CA ARG A 82 17.61 -7.51 3.80
C ARG A 82 16.75 -6.69 4.75
N MET A 83 15.68 -6.07 4.26
CA MET A 83 14.65 -5.39 5.06
C MET A 83 13.69 -6.37 5.75
N GLY A 84 13.83 -7.68 5.53
CA GLY A 84 12.89 -8.69 6.06
C GLY A 84 11.55 -8.71 5.36
N ARG A 85 11.45 -8.14 4.15
CA ARG A 85 10.22 -8.15 3.36
C ARG A 85 10.02 -9.51 2.69
N ARG A 86 8.78 -9.95 2.60
CA ARG A 86 8.38 -11.20 1.93
C ARG A 86 8.01 -10.98 0.47
N THR A 87 7.73 -9.76 0.09
CA THR A 87 7.30 -9.34 -1.24
C THR A 87 8.50 -9.20 -2.16
N SER A 88 8.41 -9.70 -3.38
CA SER A 88 9.37 -9.46 -4.46
C SER A 88 8.97 -8.25 -5.32
N LYS A 89 9.88 -7.78 -6.18
CA LYS A 89 9.58 -6.76 -7.20
C LYS A 89 8.41 -7.19 -8.08
N HIS A 90 8.41 -8.44 -8.52
CA HIS A 90 7.36 -9.00 -9.35
C HIS A 90 5.98 -8.97 -8.66
N ASP A 91 5.93 -9.31 -7.37
CA ASP A 91 4.68 -9.26 -6.60
C ASP A 91 4.16 -7.83 -6.50
N ILE A 92 5.05 -6.86 -6.25
CA ILE A 92 4.69 -5.44 -6.17
C ILE A 92 4.15 -4.93 -7.52
N GLU A 93 4.82 -5.24 -8.62
CA GLU A 93 4.37 -4.87 -9.97
C GLU A 93 3.01 -5.51 -10.30
N THR A 94 2.84 -6.77 -9.94
CA THR A 94 1.60 -7.53 -10.16
C THR A 94 0.43 -6.91 -9.40
N ILE A 95 0.59 -6.57 -8.13
CA ILE A 95 -0.50 -5.96 -7.35
C ILE A 95 -0.83 -4.55 -7.83
N ILE A 96 0.17 -3.74 -8.22
CA ILE A 96 -0.05 -2.41 -8.80
C ILE A 96 -0.83 -2.51 -10.11
N ALA A 97 -0.42 -3.42 -11.00
CA ALA A 97 -1.11 -3.65 -12.27
C ALA A 97 -2.56 -4.10 -12.05
N LYS A 98 -2.78 -4.99 -11.07
CA LYS A 98 -4.11 -5.46 -10.71
C LYS A 98 -5.01 -4.34 -10.18
N LEU A 99 -4.49 -3.54 -9.23
CA LEU A 99 -5.22 -2.40 -8.69
C LEU A 99 -5.68 -1.44 -9.78
N ARG A 100 -4.77 -1.08 -10.72
CA ARG A 100 -5.10 -0.17 -11.83
C ARG A 100 -6.04 -0.76 -12.85
N LYS A 101 -5.97 -2.08 -13.08
CA LYS A 101 -6.89 -2.78 -13.97
C LYS A 101 -8.31 -2.79 -13.43
N GLU A 102 -8.46 -3.08 -12.13
CA GLU A 102 -9.77 -3.19 -11.50
C GLU A 102 -10.37 -1.82 -11.15
N ILE A 103 -9.52 -0.85 -10.79
CA ILE A 103 -9.90 0.51 -10.40
C ILE A 103 -9.00 1.50 -11.16
N PRO A 104 -9.39 1.94 -12.38
CA PRO A 104 -8.50 2.72 -13.27
C PRO A 104 -8.03 4.05 -12.69
N ASP A 105 -8.79 4.67 -11.81
CA ASP A 105 -8.49 5.92 -11.11
C ASP A 105 -7.87 5.73 -9.72
N MET A 106 -7.39 4.52 -9.40
CA MET A 106 -6.73 4.21 -8.13
C MET A 106 -5.51 5.10 -7.89
N ALA A 107 -5.57 5.91 -6.85
CA ALA A 107 -4.44 6.66 -6.35
C ALA A 107 -3.59 5.77 -5.42
N ILE A 108 -2.35 5.49 -5.81
CA ILE A 108 -1.41 4.69 -5.01
C ILE A 108 -0.40 5.63 -4.36
N ARG A 109 -0.43 5.70 -3.03
CA ARG A 109 0.63 6.31 -2.23
C ARG A 109 1.59 5.22 -1.79
N THR A 110 2.89 5.49 -1.83
CA THR A 110 3.90 4.57 -1.32
C THR A 110 4.95 5.31 -0.49
N THR A 111 5.68 4.57 0.31
CA THR A 111 6.87 5.03 1.04
C THR A 111 8.06 4.22 0.56
N LEU A 112 9.17 4.90 0.29
CA LEU A 112 10.41 4.32 -0.18
C LEU A 112 11.55 4.70 0.77
N ILE A 113 12.52 3.81 0.93
CA ILE A 113 13.76 4.02 1.67
C ILE A 113 14.90 4.00 0.66
N THR A 114 15.69 5.06 0.62
CA THR A 114 16.92 5.16 -0.16
C THR A 114 18.13 5.23 0.79
N GLY A 115 19.29 4.77 0.35
CA GLY A 115 20.48 4.71 1.20
C GLY A 115 20.41 3.63 2.28
N PHE A 116 19.66 2.56 2.02
CA PHE A 116 19.62 1.43 2.94
C PHE A 116 21.02 0.80 3.06
N PRO A 117 21.48 0.36 4.25
CA PRO A 117 22.81 -0.22 4.43
C PRO A 117 23.12 -1.32 3.42
N GLY A 118 24.16 -1.07 2.60
CA GLY A 118 24.60 -1.95 1.52
C GLY A 118 23.77 -1.85 0.23
N GLU A 119 22.95 -0.83 0.06
CA GLU A 119 22.36 -0.48 -1.24
C GLU A 119 23.48 -0.03 -2.20
N THR A 120 23.44 -0.56 -3.43
CA THR A 120 24.39 -0.16 -4.49
C THR A 120 23.77 0.91 -5.38
N GLU A 121 24.62 1.60 -6.17
CA GLU A 121 24.16 2.61 -7.13
C GLU A 121 23.20 1.99 -8.16
N GLU A 122 23.47 0.77 -8.62
CA GLU A 122 22.60 0.06 -9.57
C GLU A 122 21.22 -0.21 -8.96
N GLN A 123 21.14 -0.57 -7.68
CA GLN A 123 19.88 -0.80 -6.98
C GLN A 123 19.11 0.51 -6.75
N HIS A 124 19.83 1.60 -6.52
CA HIS A 124 19.25 2.94 -6.42
C HIS A 124 18.67 3.40 -7.78
N GLU A 125 19.41 3.23 -8.88
CA GLU A 125 18.90 3.54 -10.22
C GLU A 125 17.68 2.65 -10.58
N GLU A 126 17.70 1.36 -10.21
CA GLU A 126 16.56 0.46 -10.36
C GLU A 126 15.31 1.02 -9.63
N LEU A 127 15.48 1.53 -8.42
CA LEU A 127 14.39 2.13 -7.65
C LEU A 127 13.85 3.40 -8.33
N LYS A 128 14.72 4.25 -8.84
CA LYS A 128 14.32 5.47 -9.60
C LYS A 128 13.51 5.13 -10.85
N GLU A 129 13.96 4.11 -11.59
CA GLU A 129 13.23 3.67 -12.79
C GLU A 129 11.88 3.05 -12.43
N PHE A 130 11.82 2.24 -11.37
CA PHE A 130 10.56 1.71 -10.86
C PHE A 130 9.57 2.84 -10.51
N VAL A 131 10.02 3.89 -9.83
CA VAL A 131 9.16 5.04 -9.49
C VAL A 131 8.63 5.73 -10.74
N ARG A 132 9.47 5.94 -11.76
CA ARG A 132 9.05 6.56 -13.02
C ARG A 132 7.98 5.73 -13.74
N GLN A 133 8.16 4.42 -13.78
CA GLN A 133 7.27 3.50 -14.50
C GLN A 133 5.98 3.21 -13.73
N GLN A 134 6.09 3.01 -12.42
CA GLN A 134 4.99 2.46 -11.63
C GLN A 134 4.25 3.51 -10.80
N ILE A 135 4.87 4.61 -10.40
CA ILE A 135 4.23 5.57 -9.49
C ILE A 135 3.89 6.88 -10.21
N GLY A 136 4.70 7.31 -11.16
CA GLY A 136 4.50 8.49 -12.00
C GLY A 136 4.97 9.78 -11.33
N ARG A 137 4.24 10.38 -10.40
CA ARG A 137 4.65 11.59 -9.68
C ARG A 137 5.05 11.26 -8.26
N ALA A 138 6.32 11.47 -7.92
CA ALA A 138 6.78 11.43 -6.54
C ALA A 138 6.85 12.86 -5.98
N SER A 139 6.13 13.12 -4.88
CA SER A 139 6.47 14.25 -4.00
C SER A 139 7.54 13.75 -3.04
N CYS A 140 8.78 14.13 -3.26
CA CYS A 140 9.88 13.73 -2.40
C CYS A 140 9.84 14.55 -1.10
N ARG A 141 9.65 13.88 0.04
CA ARG A 141 10.01 14.41 1.34
C ARG A 141 11.25 13.66 1.78
N GLU A 142 12.42 14.27 1.55
CA GLU A 142 13.69 13.71 1.98
C GLU A 142 13.77 13.76 3.52
N ARG A 143 13.83 12.58 4.16
CA ARG A 143 14.33 12.45 5.53
C ARG A 143 15.67 11.74 5.45
N VAL A 144 16.74 12.51 5.45
CA VAL A 144 18.10 11.97 5.61
C VAL A 144 18.29 11.66 7.09
N PHE A 145 18.24 10.39 7.47
CA PHE A 145 18.81 9.95 8.73
C PHE A 145 20.31 9.72 8.51
N ARG A 146 21.13 10.65 8.97
CA ARG A 146 22.55 10.35 9.17
C ARG A 146 22.63 9.42 10.36
N ALA A 147 22.99 8.16 10.11
CA ALA A 147 23.49 7.28 11.16
C ALA A 147 24.83 7.86 11.63
N VAL A 148 24.93 8.19 12.91
CA VAL A 148 26.17 8.52 13.62
C VAL A 148 26.85 7.22 14.01
#